data_a3b710cd64f81fb395c7da8dce071fd1
#
_entry.id   a3b710cd64f81fb395c7da8dce071fd1
#
_cell.length_a   1.000
_cell.length_b   1.000
_cell.length_c   1.000
_cell.angle_alpha   90.00
_cell.angle_beta   90.00
_cell.angle_gamma   90.00
#
_symmetry.space_group_name_H-M   'P 1'
#
loop_
_entity.id
_entity.type
_entity.pdbx_description
1 polymer ?
#
loop_
_entity_poly.entity_id
_entity_poly.type
_entity_poly.pdbx_seq_one_letter_code
_entity_poly.pdbx_strand_id
1 'polypeptide(L)'
;ELVWRDEFDENKLDTSKWSYWENGNPWNSGNYLDENGELVDQYGFKVKQYYLRDNVKLENGYLVITVKKEDNKTVKIDGKDRKILYSSGAVHTKDKFAVHEGKIEMRATMPEGVGTWPAFWTWPEGYLQATSPIPAREEIDIFEIYGENLQKVTGTAHALKADNTYASFIGNDLKIKKNEDLTRFNTYAVEWDEKEIKWLFNGRVYKKLSMKKVAKS
;
A
#
# COMPACT_ATOMS: atom_id res chain seq x y z
N GLU A 1 -24.55 -1.20 -0.81
CA GLU A 1 -24.55 -2.31 0.14
C GLU A 1 -23.13 -2.55 0.65
N LEU A 2 -22.95 -2.82 1.97
CA LEU A 2 -21.66 -3.20 2.55
C LEU A 2 -21.42 -4.68 2.27
N VAL A 3 -20.37 -5.00 1.52
CA VAL A 3 -20.08 -6.37 1.09
C VAL A 3 -18.90 -6.99 1.84
N TRP A 4 -18.02 -6.18 2.40
CA TRP A 4 -16.87 -6.64 3.16
C TRP A 4 -16.41 -5.58 4.16
N ARG A 5 -15.93 -6.02 5.31
CA ARG A 5 -15.34 -5.16 6.34
C ARG A 5 -14.40 -5.92 7.25
N ASP A 6 -13.49 -5.19 7.90
CA ASP A 6 -12.76 -5.63 9.06
C ASP A 6 -12.59 -4.46 10.03
N GLU A 7 -13.06 -4.63 11.25
CA GLU A 7 -12.98 -3.62 12.32
C GLU A 7 -11.79 -3.90 13.25
N PHE A 8 -11.07 -5.03 13.02
CA PHE A 8 -9.90 -5.43 13.80
C PHE A 8 -10.17 -5.63 15.30
N ASP A 9 -11.39 -6.04 15.64
CA ASP A 9 -11.83 -6.27 17.03
C ASP A 9 -11.32 -7.59 17.62
N GLU A 10 -10.74 -8.44 16.79
CA GLU A 10 -10.21 -9.74 17.18
C GLU A 10 -8.83 -9.63 17.86
N ASN A 11 -8.40 -10.71 18.52
CA ASN A 11 -7.07 -10.77 19.14
C ASN A 11 -5.93 -11.06 18.15
N LYS A 12 -6.28 -11.50 16.94
CA LYS A 12 -5.35 -11.84 15.86
C LYS A 12 -5.96 -11.45 14.53
N LEU A 13 -5.10 -11.12 13.57
CA LEU A 13 -5.52 -10.85 12.22
C LEU A 13 -6.28 -12.04 11.63
N ASP A 14 -7.48 -11.78 11.11
CA ASP A 14 -8.30 -12.80 10.46
C ASP A 14 -7.66 -13.25 9.15
N THR A 15 -7.01 -14.41 9.19
CA THR A 15 -6.31 -14.96 8.02
C THR A 15 -7.24 -15.51 6.94
N SER A 16 -8.55 -15.56 7.16
CA SER A 16 -9.52 -15.79 6.10
C SER A 16 -9.72 -14.55 5.22
N LYS A 17 -9.48 -13.35 5.77
CA LYS A 17 -9.60 -12.06 5.09
C LYS A 17 -8.26 -11.52 4.59
N TRP A 18 -7.18 -11.77 5.33
CA TRP A 18 -5.88 -11.16 5.12
C TRP A 18 -4.75 -12.18 4.99
N SER A 19 -3.74 -11.82 4.22
CA SER A 19 -2.44 -12.46 4.23
C SER A 19 -1.37 -11.44 4.60
N TYR A 20 -0.30 -11.89 5.26
CA TYR A 20 0.87 -11.05 5.53
C TYR A 20 1.78 -11.01 4.30
N TRP A 21 2.39 -9.88 4.04
CA TRP A 21 3.59 -9.85 3.23
C TRP A 21 4.78 -10.26 4.09
N GLU A 22 5.36 -11.36 3.74
CA GLU A 22 6.51 -11.96 4.44
C GLU A 22 7.41 -12.68 3.44
N ASN A 23 8.40 -13.45 3.92
CA ASN A 23 9.38 -14.15 3.11
C ASN A 23 8.78 -14.83 1.86
N GLY A 24 9.45 -14.67 0.72
CA GLY A 24 9.00 -15.20 -0.57
C GLY A 24 8.08 -14.28 -1.36
N ASN A 25 7.66 -13.17 -0.79
CA ASN A 25 6.94 -12.14 -1.54
C ASN A 25 7.94 -11.34 -2.40
N PRO A 26 7.69 -11.13 -3.70
CA PRO A 26 8.60 -10.40 -4.57
C PRO A 26 8.91 -8.97 -4.11
N TRP A 27 8.00 -8.33 -3.38
CA TRP A 27 8.21 -6.99 -2.81
C TRP A 27 9.04 -6.97 -1.52
N ASN A 28 9.33 -8.13 -0.94
CA ASN A 28 10.02 -8.24 0.34
C ASN A 28 11.46 -8.79 0.24
N SER A 29 11.80 -9.45 -0.85
CA SER A 29 12.97 -10.33 -0.89
C SER A 29 14.31 -9.65 -1.11
N GLY A 30 14.37 -8.33 -1.27
CA GLY A 30 15.55 -7.68 -1.79
C GLY A 30 16.32 -6.76 -0.85
N ASN A 31 15.74 -6.39 0.29
CA ASN A 31 16.30 -5.30 1.10
C ASN A 31 17.06 -5.83 2.31
N TYR A 32 18.33 -6.13 2.14
CA TYR A 32 19.22 -6.64 3.18
C TYR A 32 20.61 -6.01 3.07
N LEU A 33 21.43 -6.19 4.10
CA LEU A 33 22.82 -5.75 4.09
C LEU A 33 23.72 -6.86 3.55
N ASP A 34 24.64 -6.53 2.67
CA ASP A 34 25.69 -7.44 2.19
C ASP A 34 26.78 -7.65 3.27
N GLU A 35 27.83 -8.36 2.92
CA GLU A 35 28.96 -8.67 3.80
C GLU A 35 29.75 -7.42 4.23
N ASN A 36 29.66 -6.34 3.45
CA ASN A 36 30.31 -5.06 3.74
C ASN A 36 29.40 -4.10 4.52
N GLY A 37 28.13 -4.51 4.81
CA GLY A 37 27.13 -3.69 5.48
C GLY A 37 26.43 -2.69 4.55
N GLU A 38 26.59 -2.82 3.22
CA GLU A 38 25.91 -2.01 2.22
C GLU A 38 24.51 -2.57 1.90
N LEU A 39 23.53 -1.69 1.72
CA LEU A 39 22.18 -2.08 1.39
C LEU A 39 22.09 -2.64 -0.02
N VAL A 40 21.69 -3.90 -0.13
CA VAL A 40 21.33 -4.52 -1.39
C VAL A 40 19.85 -4.24 -1.64
N ASP A 41 19.55 -3.49 -2.68
CA ASP A 41 18.20 -3.22 -3.17
C ASP A 41 18.02 -3.91 -4.52
N GLN A 42 17.39 -5.07 -4.54
CA GLN A 42 17.22 -5.87 -5.77
C GLN A 42 16.29 -5.21 -6.78
N TYR A 43 15.47 -4.25 -6.37
CA TYR A 43 14.47 -3.63 -7.24
C TYR A 43 14.84 -2.22 -7.69
N GLY A 44 15.91 -1.64 -7.16
CA GLY A 44 16.35 -0.28 -7.49
C GLY A 44 15.44 0.84 -6.96
N PHE A 45 14.49 0.53 -6.09
CA PHE A 45 13.57 1.52 -5.52
C PHE A 45 14.12 2.29 -4.34
N LYS A 46 15.31 1.95 -3.87
CA LYS A 46 15.93 2.50 -2.64
C LYS A 46 15.08 2.34 -1.38
N VAL A 47 14.17 1.35 -1.38
CA VAL A 47 13.36 0.98 -0.23
C VAL A 47 14.25 0.23 0.74
N LYS A 48 14.21 0.59 2.02
CA LYS A 48 15.16 0.06 3.02
C LYS A 48 14.52 -0.93 3.98
N GLN A 49 13.21 -1.09 3.98
CA GLN A 49 12.50 -1.97 4.88
C GLN A 49 12.40 -3.40 4.34
N TYR A 50 12.29 -4.32 5.28
CA TYR A 50 11.93 -5.72 5.06
C TYR A 50 10.62 -6.00 5.79
N TYR A 51 9.63 -6.59 5.10
CA TYR A 51 8.33 -6.86 5.70
C TYR A 51 8.39 -8.11 6.57
N LEU A 52 7.92 -7.97 7.81
CA LEU A 52 7.85 -9.04 8.78
C LEU A 52 6.43 -9.12 9.37
N ARG A 53 5.96 -10.34 9.58
CA ARG A 53 4.68 -10.61 10.27
C ARG A 53 4.65 -9.97 11.65
N ASP A 54 5.74 -10.01 12.39
CA ASP A 54 5.85 -9.47 13.75
C ASP A 54 5.64 -7.94 13.85
N ASN A 55 5.73 -7.25 12.70
CA ASN A 55 5.48 -5.81 12.60
C ASN A 55 4.00 -5.47 12.38
N VAL A 56 3.15 -6.50 12.25
CA VAL A 56 1.70 -6.36 12.09
C VAL A 56 1.01 -6.99 13.29
N LYS A 57 0.25 -6.20 14.04
CA LYS A 57 -0.47 -6.66 15.23
C LYS A 57 -1.86 -6.08 15.29
N LEU A 58 -2.76 -6.75 16.00
CA LEU A 58 -4.01 -6.15 16.45
C LEU A 58 -3.82 -5.72 17.91
N GLU A 59 -3.99 -4.44 18.16
CA GLU A 59 -3.85 -3.84 19.50
C GLU A 59 -4.97 -2.82 19.73
N ASN A 60 -5.71 -2.99 20.82
CA ASN A 60 -6.79 -2.06 21.22
C ASN A 60 -7.87 -1.84 20.14
N GLY A 61 -8.20 -2.85 19.36
CA GLY A 61 -9.19 -2.73 18.28
C GLY A 61 -8.65 -2.03 17.02
N TYR A 62 -7.34 -2.06 16.81
CA TYR A 62 -6.71 -1.48 15.64
C TYR A 62 -5.72 -2.46 15.00
N LEU A 63 -5.63 -2.40 13.68
CA LEU A 63 -4.48 -2.93 12.94
C LEU A 63 -3.31 -1.96 13.10
N VAL A 64 -2.23 -2.43 13.72
CA VAL A 64 -1.02 -1.65 13.96
C VAL A 64 0.12 -2.20 13.11
N ILE A 65 0.65 -1.39 12.22
CA ILE A 65 1.84 -1.67 11.43
C ILE A 65 2.98 -0.82 11.97
N THR A 66 4.05 -1.48 12.41
CA THR A 66 5.19 -0.80 13.05
C THR A 66 6.39 -0.80 12.13
N VAL A 67 6.97 0.38 11.88
CA VAL A 67 8.28 0.53 11.23
C VAL A 67 9.35 0.61 12.30
N LYS A 68 10.43 -0.16 12.16
CA LYS A 68 11.54 -0.21 13.11
C LYS A 68 12.88 -0.11 12.40
N LYS A 69 13.79 0.67 12.96
CA LYS A 69 15.22 0.51 12.68
C LYS A 69 15.70 -0.74 13.42
N GLU A 70 16.34 -1.64 12.71
CA GLU A 70 16.81 -2.89 13.27
C GLU A 70 18.30 -2.79 13.62
N ASP A 71 18.65 -3.40 14.76
CA ASP A 71 20.04 -3.53 15.19
C ASP A 71 20.43 -5.01 15.12
N ASN A 72 21.23 -5.35 14.10
CA ASN A 72 21.71 -6.71 13.85
C ASN A 72 20.61 -7.80 13.66
N LYS A 73 19.39 -7.41 13.28
CA LYS A 73 18.34 -8.40 13.00
C LYS A 73 18.69 -9.21 11.76
N THR A 74 18.61 -10.52 11.89
CA THR A 74 18.88 -11.46 10.80
C THR A 74 17.57 -12.12 10.36
N VAL A 75 17.43 -12.26 9.06
CA VAL A 75 16.32 -12.96 8.39
C VAL A 75 16.87 -13.94 7.36
N LYS A 76 16.09 -14.97 7.03
CA LYS A 76 16.47 -15.90 5.94
C LYS A 76 15.96 -15.38 4.61
N ILE A 77 16.89 -15.15 3.68
CA ILE A 77 16.62 -14.79 2.28
C ILE A 77 17.37 -15.79 1.41
N ASP A 78 16.63 -16.49 0.53
CA ASP A 78 17.19 -17.55 -0.34
C ASP A 78 18.03 -18.59 0.43
N GLY A 79 17.53 -18.98 1.61
CA GLY A 79 18.20 -19.96 2.48
C GLY A 79 19.42 -19.44 3.23
N LYS A 80 19.83 -18.20 3.04
CA LYS A 80 20.98 -17.56 3.70
C LYS A 80 20.52 -16.60 4.79
N ASP A 81 21.29 -16.51 5.85
CA ASP A 81 21.09 -15.50 6.88
C ASP A 81 21.58 -14.14 6.38
N ARG A 82 20.67 -13.15 6.38
CA ARG A 82 20.91 -11.78 5.92
C ARG A 82 20.51 -10.78 6.99
N LYS A 83 21.34 -9.79 7.23
CA LYS A 83 20.99 -8.67 8.11
C LYS A 83 20.09 -7.69 7.39
N ILE A 84 19.10 -7.15 8.09
CA ILE A 84 18.20 -6.11 7.59
C ILE A 84 18.40 -4.81 8.35
N LEU A 85 18.18 -3.68 7.68
CA LEU A 85 18.37 -2.35 8.25
C LEU A 85 17.11 -1.80 8.91
N TYR A 86 15.96 -2.03 8.30
CA TYR A 86 14.66 -1.64 8.81
C TYR A 86 13.66 -2.78 8.60
N SER A 87 12.71 -2.91 9.50
CA SER A 87 11.56 -3.77 9.33
C SER A 87 10.27 -2.96 9.31
N SER A 88 9.29 -3.46 8.59
CA SER A 88 7.94 -2.91 8.50
C SER A 88 6.94 -4.05 8.35
N GLY A 89 5.69 -3.74 8.07
CA GLY A 89 4.65 -4.73 7.82
C GLY A 89 3.74 -4.33 6.69
N ALA A 90 3.15 -5.33 6.06
CA ALA A 90 2.08 -5.14 5.10
C ALA A 90 1.13 -6.34 5.11
N VAL A 91 -0.14 -6.09 4.79
CA VAL A 91 -1.18 -7.11 4.64
C VAL A 91 -1.93 -6.90 3.33
N HIS A 92 -2.50 -7.96 2.81
CA HIS A 92 -3.24 -7.93 1.55
C HIS A 92 -4.38 -8.96 1.52
N THR A 93 -5.31 -8.77 0.59
CA THR A 93 -6.49 -9.63 0.41
C THR A 93 -6.40 -10.58 -0.79
N LYS A 94 -5.21 -10.75 -1.39
CA LYS A 94 -5.01 -11.62 -2.55
C LYS A 94 -5.57 -13.02 -2.30
N ASP A 95 -6.29 -13.56 -3.28
CA ASP A 95 -6.95 -14.88 -3.24
C ASP A 95 -8.01 -15.01 -2.13
N LYS A 96 -8.46 -13.92 -1.53
CA LYS A 96 -9.46 -13.88 -0.44
C LYS A 96 -10.63 -12.95 -0.73
N PHE A 97 -10.33 -11.74 -1.19
CA PHE A 97 -11.36 -10.76 -1.54
C PHE A 97 -10.84 -9.83 -2.64
N ALA A 98 -11.64 -9.66 -3.66
CA ALA A 98 -11.45 -8.69 -4.72
C ALA A 98 -12.76 -7.95 -5.01
N VAL A 99 -12.67 -6.75 -5.56
CA VAL A 99 -13.81 -5.91 -5.91
C VAL A 99 -13.59 -5.31 -7.30
N HIS A 100 -14.64 -5.33 -8.13
CA HIS A 100 -14.57 -4.81 -9.50
C HIS A 100 -14.82 -3.30 -9.54
N GLU A 101 -15.84 -2.84 -8.84
CA GLU A 101 -16.24 -1.44 -8.71
C GLU A 101 -16.89 -1.18 -7.36
N GLY A 102 -16.98 0.07 -6.94
CA GLY A 102 -17.60 0.44 -5.69
C GLY A 102 -16.76 1.42 -4.87
N LYS A 103 -16.86 1.33 -3.56
CA LYS A 103 -16.13 2.17 -2.62
C LYS A 103 -15.26 1.33 -1.71
N ILE A 104 -13.99 1.69 -1.60
CA ILE A 104 -13.09 1.19 -0.56
C ILE A 104 -12.75 2.35 0.36
N GLU A 105 -12.86 2.13 1.66
CA GLU A 105 -12.59 3.14 2.68
C GLU A 105 -11.76 2.55 3.83
N MET A 106 -10.78 3.30 4.29
CA MET A 106 -9.99 3.02 5.47
C MET A 106 -10.04 4.21 6.43
N ARG A 107 -10.15 3.94 7.73
CA ARG A 107 -9.96 4.92 8.79
C ARG A 107 -8.60 4.67 9.44
N ALA A 108 -7.69 5.62 9.35
CA ALA A 108 -6.30 5.43 9.79
C ALA A 108 -5.66 6.70 10.33
N THR A 109 -4.57 6.53 11.08
CA THR A 109 -3.59 7.56 11.43
C THR A 109 -2.32 7.33 10.64
N MET A 110 -1.56 8.41 10.40
CA MET A 110 -0.29 8.35 9.65
C MET A 110 0.89 8.57 10.58
N PRO A 111 2.00 7.85 10.38
CA PRO A 111 3.22 8.06 11.13
C PRO A 111 3.91 9.35 10.67
N GLU A 112 4.52 10.06 11.61
CA GLU A 112 5.51 11.09 11.33
C GLU A 112 6.90 10.47 11.22
N GLY A 113 7.73 11.03 10.37
CA GLY A 113 9.14 10.67 10.28
C GLY A 113 9.66 10.60 8.86
N VAL A 114 10.87 11.11 8.68
CA VAL A 114 11.57 11.07 7.39
C VAL A 114 11.75 9.64 6.93
N GLY A 115 11.31 9.35 5.71
CA GLY A 115 11.43 8.04 5.09
C GLY A 115 10.29 7.07 5.40
N THR A 116 9.28 7.45 6.21
CA THR A 116 8.06 6.66 6.31
C THR A 116 7.16 6.91 5.09
N TRP A 117 6.56 5.83 4.58
CA TRP A 117 5.73 5.87 3.37
C TRP A 117 4.54 4.92 3.52
N PRO A 118 3.56 5.28 4.35
CA PRO A 118 2.32 4.51 4.42
C PRO A 118 1.53 4.64 3.12
N ALA A 119 0.99 3.51 2.67
CA ALA A 119 0.18 3.42 1.47
C ALA A 119 -1.01 2.48 1.65
N PHE A 120 -2.11 2.80 1.01
CA PHE A 120 -3.28 1.95 0.86
C PHE A 120 -3.70 1.97 -0.60
N TRP A 121 -3.71 0.79 -1.24
CA TRP A 121 -3.80 0.69 -2.67
C TRP A 121 -4.41 -0.64 -3.12
N THR A 122 -4.83 -0.70 -4.36
CA THR A 122 -5.39 -1.89 -4.99
C THR A 122 -4.42 -2.46 -6.01
N TRP A 123 -4.50 -3.78 -6.19
CA TRP A 123 -3.74 -4.51 -7.19
C TRP A 123 -4.65 -5.48 -7.94
N PRO A 124 -4.53 -5.63 -9.27
CA PRO A 124 -5.42 -6.52 -10.02
C PRO A 124 -5.22 -7.98 -9.63
N GLU A 125 -6.33 -8.68 -9.49
CA GLU A 125 -6.34 -10.13 -9.30
C GLU A 125 -5.71 -10.83 -10.50
N GLY A 126 -4.94 -11.89 -10.25
CA GLY A 126 -4.29 -12.67 -11.32
C GLY A 126 -3.00 -12.08 -11.89
N TYR A 127 -2.58 -10.89 -11.50
CA TYR A 127 -1.33 -10.27 -11.99
C TYR A 127 -0.08 -11.14 -11.80
N LEU A 128 -0.02 -11.92 -10.73
CA LEU A 128 1.12 -12.80 -10.44
C LEU A 128 1.00 -14.18 -11.09
N GLN A 129 -0.01 -14.44 -11.91
CA GLN A 129 -0.11 -15.67 -12.67
C GLN A 129 0.60 -15.47 -14.02
N ALA A 130 1.65 -16.27 -14.25
CA ALA A 130 2.43 -16.24 -15.51
C ALA A 130 1.58 -16.52 -16.77
N THR A 131 0.36 -16.96 -16.60
CA THR A 131 -0.60 -17.31 -17.65
C THR A 131 -1.77 -16.34 -17.76
N SER A 132 -1.78 -15.25 -17.00
CA SER A 132 -2.88 -14.29 -17.08
C SER A 132 -2.87 -13.58 -18.45
N PRO A 133 -3.94 -13.68 -19.23
CA PRO A 133 -4.08 -12.94 -20.47
C PRO A 133 -4.34 -11.45 -20.24
N ILE A 134 -4.48 -11.03 -18.97
CA ILE A 134 -4.75 -9.65 -18.59
C ILE A 134 -3.40 -8.94 -18.49
N PRO A 135 -3.04 -8.08 -19.46
CA PRO A 135 -1.89 -7.19 -19.31
C PRO A 135 -2.18 -6.07 -18.30
N ALA A 136 -3.16 -6.26 -17.44
CA ALA A 136 -3.68 -5.25 -16.56
C ALA A 136 -2.75 -5.06 -15.38
N ARG A 137 -1.87 -4.11 -15.51
CA ARG A 137 -1.21 -3.46 -14.40
C ARG A 137 -2.02 -2.21 -14.07
N GLU A 138 -3.23 -2.41 -13.61
CA GLU A 138 -4.09 -1.35 -13.13
C GLU A 138 -3.95 -1.29 -11.62
N GLU A 139 -3.61 -0.12 -11.11
CA GLU A 139 -3.40 0.15 -9.70
C GLU A 139 -4.14 1.43 -9.34
N ILE A 140 -4.82 1.42 -8.21
CA ILE A 140 -5.39 2.64 -7.64
C ILE A 140 -4.79 2.81 -6.26
N ASP A 141 -4.01 3.87 -6.08
CA ASP A 141 -3.53 4.27 -4.78
C ASP A 141 -4.59 5.15 -4.13
N ILE A 142 -5.23 4.64 -3.09
CA ILE A 142 -6.23 5.37 -2.33
C ILE A 142 -5.53 6.49 -1.58
N PHE A 143 -4.38 6.18 -0.99
CA PHE A 143 -3.43 7.18 -0.54
C PHE A 143 -1.98 6.67 -0.58
N GLU A 144 -1.08 7.60 -0.82
CA GLU A 144 0.34 7.54 -0.51
C GLU A 144 0.71 8.80 0.26
N ILE A 145 1.40 8.66 1.37
CA ILE A 145 1.77 9.78 2.25
C ILE A 145 3.24 9.61 2.64
N TYR A 146 4.00 10.67 2.52
CA TYR A 146 5.39 10.72 2.99
C TYR A 146 5.43 11.37 4.37
N GLY A 147 5.95 10.66 5.36
CA GLY A 147 5.92 11.10 6.75
C GLY A 147 6.71 12.36 7.05
N GLU A 148 7.63 12.77 6.16
CA GLU A 148 8.29 14.08 6.22
C GLU A 148 7.40 15.23 5.73
N ASN A 149 6.23 14.93 5.12
CA ASN A 149 5.32 15.94 4.61
C ASN A 149 3.85 15.54 4.84
N LEU A 150 3.39 15.65 6.06
CA LEU A 150 1.99 15.38 6.44
C LEU A 150 1.00 16.49 6.02
N GLN A 151 1.41 17.40 5.14
CA GLN A 151 0.52 18.43 4.58
C GLN A 151 -0.10 18.02 3.24
N LYS A 152 0.20 16.79 2.79
CA LYS A 152 -0.23 16.31 1.48
C LYS A 152 -0.63 14.85 1.51
N VAL A 153 -1.72 14.51 0.80
CA VAL A 153 -2.13 13.14 0.49
C VAL A 153 -2.16 12.99 -1.03
N THR A 154 -1.46 12.02 -1.54
CA THR A 154 -1.44 11.69 -2.97
C THR A 154 -2.35 10.49 -3.24
N GLY A 155 -3.32 10.66 -4.12
CA GLY A 155 -4.08 9.57 -4.73
C GLY A 155 -3.69 9.43 -6.19
N THR A 156 -3.45 8.21 -6.66
CA THR A 156 -2.96 7.96 -8.02
C THR A 156 -3.75 6.83 -8.66
N ALA A 157 -3.90 6.86 -9.97
CA ALA A 157 -4.25 5.68 -10.75
C ALA A 157 -3.13 5.40 -11.75
N HIS A 158 -2.78 4.13 -11.87
CA HIS A 158 -1.82 3.64 -12.84
C HIS A 158 -2.53 2.70 -13.80
N ALA A 159 -2.23 2.81 -15.10
CA ALA A 159 -2.79 1.93 -16.11
C ALA A 159 -1.71 1.52 -17.11
N LEU A 160 -1.81 0.31 -17.63
CA LEU A 160 -0.98 -0.14 -18.73
C LEU A 160 -1.62 0.31 -20.06
N LYS A 161 -0.86 1.00 -20.88
CA LYS A 161 -1.28 1.40 -22.22
C LYS A 161 -1.21 0.22 -23.19
N ALA A 162 -1.86 0.38 -24.34
CA ALA A 162 -1.83 -0.61 -25.42
C ALA A 162 -0.41 -0.90 -25.97
N ASP A 163 0.51 0.03 -25.83
CA ASP A 163 1.93 -0.12 -26.20
C ASP A 163 2.79 -0.74 -25.08
N ASN A 164 2.18 -1.24 -24.02
CA ASN A 164 2.83 -1.78 -22.81
C ASN A 164 3.63 -0.74 -21.99
N THR A 165 3.41 0.55 -22.20
CA THR A 165 3.97 1.59 -21.34
C THR A 165 2.99 1.96 -20.22
N TYR A 166 3.53 2.47 -19.11
CA TYR A 166 2.73 2.89 -17.96
C TYR A 166 2.22 4.32 -18.13
N ALA A 167 0.94 4.51 -17.85
CA ALA A 167 0.36 5.82 -17.60
C ALA A 167 0.11 5.99 -16.10
N SER A 168 0.59 7.08 -15.53
CA SER A 168 0.34 7.46 -14.14
C SER A 168 -0.45 8.76 -14.09
N PHE A 169 -1.63 8.73 -13.47
CA PHE A 169 -2.53 9.89 -13.36
C PHE A 169 -2.30 10.58 -12.02
N ILE A 170 -1.13 11.22 -11.91
CA ILE A 170 -0.68 11.98 -10.74
C ILE A 170 -1.27 13.40 -10.78
N GLY A 171 -1.23 14.09 -9.65
CA GLY A 171 -1.66 15.48 -9.50
C GLY A 171 -3.02 15.62 -8.84
N ASN A 172 -3.42 16.87 -8.59
CA ASN A 172 -4.58 17.21 -7.77
C ASN A 172 -4.52 16.56 -6.37
N ASP A 173 -3.32 16.55 -5.78
CA ASP A 173 -3.11 16.07 -4.42
C ASP A 173 -3.95 16.86 -3.42
N LEU A 174 -4.43 16.17 -2.40
CA LEU A 174 -5.08 16.84 -1.28
C LEU A 174 -4.05 17.65 -0.49
N LYS A 175 -4.30 18.93 -0.32
CA LYS A 175 -3.58 19.77 0.65
C LYS A 175 -4.33 19.77 1.96
N ILE A 176 -3.66 19.40 3.03
CA ILE A 176 -4.23 19.35 4.38
C ILE A 176 -4.48 20.78 4.90
N LYS A 177 -5.67 21.00 5.42
CA LYS A 177 -6.06 22.30 5.98
C LYS A 177 -5.49 22.47 7.39
N LYS A 178 -5.41 23.70 7.87
CA LYS A 178 -4.86 24.05 9.19
C LYS A 178 -5.54 23.31 10.37
N ASN A 179 -6.80 22.94 10.22
CA ASN A 179 -7.59 22.23 11.23
C ASN A 179 -7.67 20.71 11.00
N GLU A 180 -6.93 20.19 10.03
CA GLU A 180 -6.81 18.77 9.72
C GLU A 180 -5.43 18.27 10.17
N ASP A 181 -5.36 17.03 10.67
CA ASP A 181 -4.14 16.45 11.23
C ASP A 181 -4.09 14.96 10.84
N LEU A 182 -3.14 14.58 10.02
CA LEU A 182 -3.00 13.20 9.55
C LEU A 182 -2.49 12.24 10.64
N THR A 183 -1.91 12.75 11.72
CA THR A 183 -1.50 11.91 12.87
C THR A 183 -2.72 11.45 13.70
N ARG A 184 -3.88 12.02 13.44
CA ARG A 184 -5.17 11.61 14.02
C ARG A 184 -5.95 10.75 13.03
N PHE A 185 -6.97 10.07 13.52
CA PHE A 185 -7.83 9.26 12.67
C PHE A 185 -8.58 10.11 11.65
N ASN A 186 -8.37 9.79 10.38
CA ASN A 186 -9.11 10.32 9.24
C ASN A 186 -9.61 9.16 8.38
N THR A 187 -10.61 9.40 7.54
CA THR A 187 -11.07 8.43 6.56
C THR A 187 -10.51 8.77 5.18
N TYR A 188 -10.01 7.75 4.52
CA TYR A 188 -9.45 7.80 3.17
C TYR A 188 -10.22 6.82 2.31
N ALA A 189 -10.73 7.27 1.17
CA ALA A 189 -11.51 6.40 0.32
C ALA A 189 -11.25 6.63 -1.16
N VAL A 190 -11.51 5.62 -1.94
CA VAL A 190 -11.73 5.69 -3.38
C VAL A 190 -13.11 5.14 -3.70
N GLU A 191 -13.80 5.78 -4.64
CA GLU A 191 -15.03 5.31 -5.23
C GLU A 191 -14.87 5.32 -6.74
N TRP A 192 -15.15 4.20 -7.38
CA TRP A 192 -15.01 4.09 -8.83
C TRP A 192 -16.11 3.26 -9.47
N ASP A 193 -16.37 3.57 -10.70
CA ASP A 193 -17.25 2.88 -11.63
C ASP A 193 -16.67 2.91 -13.06
N GLU A 194 -17.43 2.45 -14.03
CA GLU A 194 -17.06 2.49 -15.45
C GLU A 194 -16.82 3.90 -16.03
N LYS A 195 -17.20 4.96 -15.31
CA LYS A 195 -17.15 6.35 -15.79
C LYS A 195 -16.03 7.16 -15.19
N GLU A 196 -15.81 7.02 -13.87
CA GLU A 196 -14.85 7.85 -13.13
C GLU A 196 -14.30 7.19 -11.89
N ILE A 197 -13.14 7.66 -11.45
CA ILE A 197 -12.56 7.37 -10.14
C ILE A 197 -12.60 8.66 -9.31
N LYS A 198 -13.05 8.56 -8.05
CA LYS A 198 -13.08 9.66 -7.09
C LYS A 198 -12.27 9.32 -5.87
N TRP A 199 -11.40 10.21 -5.43
CA TRP A 199 -10.70 10.10 -4.16
C TRP A 199 -11.36 10.99 -3.12
N LEU A 200 -11.56 10.46 -1.91
CA LEU A 200 -12.23 11.14 -0.83
C LEU A 200 -11.37 11.18 0.43
N PHE A 201 -11.44 12.29 1.14
CA PHE A 201 -10.86 12.47 2.47
C PHE A 201 -11.93 13.00 3.41
N ASN A 202 -12.18 12.28 4.52
CA ASN A 202 -13.26 12.60 5.47
C ASN A 202 -14.60 12.84 4.76
N GLY A 203 -14.93 11.97 3.81
CA GLY A 203 -16.16 12.03 3.00
C GLY A 203 -16.20 13.10 1.90
N ARG A 204 -15.18 13.96 1.81
CA ARG A 204 -15.10 15.03 0.81
C ARG A 204 -14.28 14.56 -0.41
N VAL A 205 -14.87 14.62 -1.59
CA VAL A 205 -14.16 14.37 -2.85
C VAL A 205 -13.12 15.48 -3.08
N TYR A 206 -11.85 15.11 -3.25
CA TYR A 206 -10.78 16.05 -3.55
C TYR A 206 -10.17 15.87 -4.95
N LYS A 207 -10.32 14.68 -5.53
CA LYS A 207 -9.80 14.35 -6.86
C LYS A 207 -10.80 13.52 -7.63
N LYS A 208 -10.86 13.74 -8.95
CA LYS A 208 -11.62 12.93 -9.91
C LYS A 208 -10.79 12.62 -11.14
N LEU A 209 -10.96 11.43 -11.67
CA LEU A 209 -10.36 10.99 -12.92
C LEU A 209 -11.43 10.32 -13.79
N SER A 210 -11.67 10.85 -14.99
CA SER A 210 -12.60 10.24 -15.94
C SER A 210 -11.96 9.01 -16.60
N MET A 211 -12.68 7.89 -16.69
CA MET A 211 -12.25 6.68 -17.39
C MET A 211 -12.03 6.91 -18.88
N LYS A 212 -12.73 7.89 -19.49
CA LYS A 212 -12.44 8.32 -20.87
C LYS A 212 -11.03 8.89 -21.05
N LYS A 213 -10.46 9.50 -20.00
CA LYS A 213 -9.08 10.01 -20.04
C LYS A 213 -8.09 8.84 -19.92
N VAL A 214 -8.39 7.84 -19.09
CA VAL A 214 -7.59 6.61 -18.95
C VAL A 214 -7.54 5.86 -20.27
N ALA A 215 -8.69 5.65 -20.92
CA ALA A 215 -8.79 4.92 -22.18
C ALA A 215 -8.10 5.61 -23.37
N LYS A 216 -7.83 6.92 -23.28
CA LYS A 216 -7.15 7.70 -24.35
C LYS A 216 -5.64 7.80 -24.13
N SER A 217 -5.14 7.37 -22.99
CA SER A 217 -3.72 7.40 -22.66
C SER A 217 -3.02 6.13 -23.09
#